data_c165555c777dab4b663c732b159690ca
#
_entry.id   c165555c777dab4b663c732b159690ca
#
_cell.length_a   1.000
_cell.length_b   1.000
_cell.length_c   1.000
_cell.angle_alpha   90.00
_cell.angle_beta   90.00
_cell.angle_gamma   90.00
#
_symmetry.space_group_name_H-M   'P 1'
#
loop_
_entity.id
_entity.type
_entity.pdbx_description
1 polymer ?
#
loop_
_entity_poly.entity_id
_entity_poly.type
_entity_poly.pdbx_seq_one_letter_code
_entity_poly.pdbx_strand_id
1 'polypeptide(L)'
;LFILRLYSSSQAGLMIGKAALFVIAWAALFCPLPVCAQDNYEIQVYGADTVEPASTMVEFHTNWTAQGEKLELNGVRPTNHAVHETIEITQGWNDWFETGFYIFTSVRSGDGWDWVGDHIRPRFRIPEKWHWPVGLSLSNEIGYQRHAFSSDTWTWEIRPIIDKKLGRWYISFNPTVDKSLHGDNVRQGFEFSPNAKVSYDFSKVVSGGLEYYGALGPIGSFDPVAEQQQQIVPSVDLNVSPAWEINFGVGWGVTRSTDHLIIKGIIGRRFSWKRKAG
;
A
#
# COMPACT_ATOMS: atom_id res chain seq x y z
N LEU A 1 59.59 -18.89 -34.56
CA LEU A 1 59.20 -17.48 -34.21
C LEU A 1 57.77 -17.17 -34.60
N PHE A 2 57.17 -17.91 -35.54
CA PHE A 2 55.76 -17.65 -36.01
C PHE A 2 54.65 -18.27 -35.12
N ILE A 3 54.93 -19.32 -34.39
CA ILE A 3 53.95 -20.05 -33.53
C ILE A 3 53.67 -19.30 -32.23
N LEU A 4 54.61 -18.53 -31.69
CA LEU A 4 54.48 -17.74 -30.45
C LEU A 4 53.56 -16.51 -30.60
N ARG A 5 53.38 -15.97 -31.83
CA ARG A 5 52.51 -14.80 -32.08
C ARG A 5 51.01 -15.15 -32.20
N LEU A 6 50.67 -16.37 -32.58
CA LEU A 6 49.27 -16.80 -32.68
C LEU A 6 48.67 -17.17 -31.32
N TYR A 7 49.49 -17.59 -30.34
CA TYR A 7 49.01 -17.92 -28.98
C TYR A 7 48.70 -16.68 -28.13
N SER A 8 49.39 -15.56 -28.38
CA SER A 8 49.18 -14.28 -27.64
C SER A 8 47.88 -13.57 -28.06
N SER A 9 47.47 -13.66 -29.32
CA SER A 9 46.22 -12.99 -29.78
C SER A 9 44.97 -13.71 -29.35
N SER A 10 45.00 -15.02 -29.19
CA SER A 10 43.87 -15.83 -28.70
C SER A 10 43.58 -15.59 -27.22
N GLN A 11 44.58 -15.46 -26.37
CA GLN A 11 44.44 -15.20 -24.93
C GLN A 11 43.93 -13.76 -24.65
N ALA A 12 44.39 -12.76 -25.43
CA ALA A 12 43.90 -11.39 -25.31
C ALA A 12 42.44 -11.24 -25.72
N GLY A 13 42.00 -11.89 -26.78
CA GLY A 13 40.58 -11.92 -27.21
C GLY A 13 39.65 -12.59 -26.18
N LEU A 14 40.13 -13.66 -25.54
CA LEU A 14 39.37 -14.36 -24.48
C LEU A 14 39.27 -13.55 -23.20
N MET A 15 40.29 -12.79 -22.83
CA MET A 15 40.29 -11.89 -21.66
C MET A 15 39.39 -10.68 -21.89
N ILE A 16 39.42 -10.09 -23.08
CA ILE A 16 38.52 -8.96 -23.45
C ILE A 16 37.05 -9.42 -23.45
N GLY A 17 36.73 -10.61 -23.98
CA GLY A 17 35.42 -11.17 -23.95
C GLY A 17 34.90 -11.44 -22.52
N LYS A 18 35.73 -11.92 -21.61
CA LYS A 18 35.39 -12.13 -20.20
C LYS A 18 35.21 -10.80 -19.44
N ALA A 19 36.03 -9.81 -19.70
CA ALA A 19 35.94 -8.48 -19.12
C ALA A 19 34.64 -7.77 -19.62
N ALA A 20 34.30 -7.88 -20.90
CA ALA A 20 33.06 -7.32 -21.46
C ALA A 20 31.84 -8.01 -20.89
N LEU A 21 31.82 -9.33 -20.73
CA LEU A 21 30.73 -10.07 -20.05
C LEU A 21 30.58 -9.66 -18.57
N PHE A 22 31.73 -9.42 -17.90
CA PHE A 22 31.70 -8.96 -16.50
C PHE A 22 31.14 -7.53 -16.37
N VAL A 23 31.50 -6.62 -17.28
CA VAL A 23 30.98 -5.26 -17.32
C VAL A 23 29.47 -5.24 -17.70
N ILE A 24 29.04 -6.09 -18.64
CA ILE A 24 27.62 -6.22 -19.01
C ILE A 24 26.82 -6.81 -17.85
N ALA A 25 27.34 -7.82 -17.14
CA ALA A 25 26.71 -8.39 -15.96
C ALA A 25 26.63 -7.36 -14.80
N TRP A 26 27.66 -6.53 -14.63
CA TRP A 26 27.64 -5.43 -13.67
C TRP A 26 26.68 -4.30 -14.07
N ALA A 27 26.61 -3.94 -15.34
CA ALA A 27 25.69 -2.94 -15.85
C ALA A 27 24.22 -3.40 -15.72
N ALA A 28 23.95 -4.70 -15.90
CA ALA A 28 22.61 -5.29 -15.67
C ALA A 28 22.19 -5.28 -14.20
N LEU A 29 23.15 -5.31 -13.25
CA LEU A 29 22.91 -5.20 -11.80
C LEU A 29 22.58 -3.75 -11.36
N PHE A 30 22.85 -2.75 -12.21
CA PHE A 30 22.57 -1.34 -11.94
C PHE A 30 21.49 -0.74 -12.87
N CYS A 31 20.81 -1.58 -13.67
CA CYS A 31 19.65 -1.12 -14.41
C CYS A 31 18.55 -0.82 -13.39
N PRO A 32 18.08 0.42 -13.22
CA PRO A 32 16.93 0.69 -12.39
C PRO A 32 15.73 0.01 -13.06
N LEU A 33 15.28 -1.09 -12.46
CA LEU A 33 14.00 -1.69 -12.84
C LEU A 33 12.89 -0.75 -12.41
N PRO A 34 11.78 -0.67 -13.13
CA PRO A 34 10.66 0.14 -12.71
C PRO A 34 10.18 -0.36 -11.35
N VAL A 35 10.32 0.48 -10.35
CA VAL A 35 9.82 0.25 -9.00
C VAL A 35 8.37 0.70 -9.02
N CYS A 36 7.41 -0.21 -8.85
CA CYS A 36 6.06 0.18 -8.48
C CYS A 36 6.14 0.83 -7.09
N ALA A 37 5.80 2.09 -6.98
CA ALA A 37 5.72 2.75 -5.69
C ALA A 37 4.52 2.19 -4.93
N GLN A 38 4.72 1.79 -3.66
CA GLN A 38 3.60 1.49 -2.76
C GLN A 38 2.61 2.64 -2.80
N ASP A 39 1.32 2.32 -2.80
CA ASP A 39 0.30 3.37 -2.75
C ASP A 39 0.38 4.09 -1.38
N ASN A 40 0.98 5.29 -1.40
CA ASN A 40 1.17 6.12 -0.21
C ASN A 40 -0.11 6.88 0.19
N TYR A 41 -1.19 6.71 -0.56
CA TYR A 41 -2.46 7.40 -0.29
C TYR A 41 -3.28 6.72 0.79
N GLU A 42 -3.16 5.38 0.92
CA GLU A 42 -3.97 4.59 1.84
C GLU A 42 -3.11 3.61 2.66
N ILE A 43 -2.45 4.14 3.70
CA ILE A 43 -1.64 3.33 4.62
C ILE A 43 -2.51 2.92 5.82
N GLN A 44 -3.32 1.86 5.65
CA GLN A 44 -4.23 1.34 6.68
C GLN A 44 -4.32 -0.19 6.60
N VAL A 45 -4.28 -0.86 7.75
CA VAL A 45 -4.66 -2.27 7.87
C VAL A 45 -6.10 -2.33 8.35
N TYR A 46 -6.99 -2.80 7.49
CA TYR A 46 -8.42 -2.84 7.78
C TYR A 46 -8.80 -3.94 8.76
N GLY A 47 -9.76 -3.64 9.63
CA GLY A 47 -10.57 -4.63 10.35
C GLY A 47 -11.73 -5.14 9.50
N ALA A 48 -12.30 -6.28 9.89
CA ALA A 48 -13.41 -6.89 9.17
C ALA A 48 -14.75 -6.15 9.34
N ASP A 49 -14.86 -5.29 10.33
CA ASP A 49 -16.09 -4.54 10.60
C ASP A 49 -16.39 -3.52 9.50
N THR A 50 -17.66 -3.39 9.15
CA THR A 50 -18.18 -2.37 8.23
C THR A 50 -18.80 -1.22 9.00
N VAL A 51 -18.93 -0.08 8.35
CA VAL A 51 -19.67 1.06 8.89
C VAL A 51 -21.12 0.64 9.19
N GLU A 52 -21.64 1.04 10.36
CA GLU A 52 -22.99 0.68 10.80
C GLU A 52 -24.06 1.11 9.78
N PRO A 53 -25.15 0.34 9.67
CA PRO A 53 -26.28 0.70 8.80
C PRO A 53 -26.83 2.11 9.08
N ALA A 54 -27.17 2.83 8.01
CA ALA A 54 -27.65 4.22 8.07
C ALA A 54 -26.63 5.16 8.76
N SER A 55 -25.35 4.90 8.55
CA SER A 55 -24.25 5.77 9.00
C SER A 55 -23.28 6.01 7.88
N THR A 56 -22.64 7.17 7.89
CA THR A 56 -21.55 7.54 6.98
C THR A 56 -20.31 7.82 7.80
N MET A 57 -19.18 7.21 7.42
CA MET A 57 -17.86 7.54 7.94
C MET A 57 -17.18 8.47 6.96
N VAL A 58 -16.56 9.52 7.45
CA VAL A 58 -15.70 10.41 6.67
C VAL A 58 -14.34 10.41 7.31
N GLU A 59 -13.32 10.03 6.54
CA GLU A 59 -11.94 9.88 7.02
C GLU A 59 -11.00 10.74 6.17
N PHE A 60 -10.01 11.30 6.84
CA PHE A 60 -8.88 11.98 6.24
C PHE A 60 -7.63 11.18 6.57
N HIS A 61 -6.96 10.68 5.53
CA HIS A 61 -5.66 10.06 5.65
C HIS A 61 -4.63 11.09 5.19
N THR A 62 -3.64 11.35 6.01
CA THR A 62 -2.53 12.25 5.69
C THR A 62 -1.23 11.48 5.88
N ASN A 63 -0.51 11.27 4.78
CA ASN A 63 0.72 10.50 4.75
C ASN A 63 1.85 11.37 4.20
N TRP A 64 2.78 11.76 5.05
CA TRP A 64 3.95 12.53 4.63
C TRP A 64 5.15 11.63 4.41
N THR A 65 5.61 11.55 3.16
CA THR A 65 6.84 10.87 2.80
C THR A 65 8.04 11.77 3.10
N ALA A 66 8.60 11.64 4.31
CA ALA A 66 9.73 12.44 4.76
C ALA A 66 11.04 12.08 4.04
N GLN A 67 11.19 10.80 3.66
CA GLN A 67 12.32 10.29 2.86
C GLN A 67 11.80 9.23 1.89
N GLY A 68 11.72 9.57 0.62
CA GLY A 68 11.23 8.71 -0.45
C GLY A 68 12.06 8.81 -1.72
N GLU A 69 11.49 8.35 -2.83
CA GLU A 69 12.09 8.45 -4.15
C GLU A 69 12.26 9.92 -4.54
N LYS A 70 13.45 10.26 -5.03
CA LYS A 70 13.84 11.64 -5.35
C LYS A 70 13.80 11.96 -6.84
N LEU A 71 13.72 10.94 -7.66
CA LEU A 71 13.77 11.07 -9.12
C LEU A 71 12.40 10.78 -9.71
N GLU A 72 12.06 11.49 -10.75
CA GLU A 72 10.93 11.11 -11.60
C GLU A 72 11.31 9.85 -12.39
N LEU A 73 10.49 8.80 -12.30
CA LEU A 73 10.70 7.53 -12.97
C LEU A 73 9.54 7.28 -13.94
N ASN A 74 9.84 7.14 -15.23
CA ASN A 74 8.85 6.84 -16.29
C ASN A 74 7.64 7.81 -16.30
N GLY A 75 7.84 9.09 -15.97
CA GLY A 75 6.77 10.08 -15.90
C GLY A 75 5.98 10.07 -14.59
N VAL A 76 6.34 9.21 -13.64
CA VAL A 76 5.79 9.20 -12.28
C VAL A 76 6.62 10.12 -11.40
N ARG A 77 5.97 11.03 -10.71
CA ARG A 77 6.59 12.03 -9.84
C ARG A 77 7.24 11.39 -8.62
N PRO A 78 8.37 11.95 -8.13
CA PRO A 78 9.02 11.48 -6.92
C PRO A 78 8.14 11.68 -5.67
N THR A 79 8.25 10.76 -4.72
CA THR A 79 7.50 10.78 -3.45
C THR A 79 8.19 11.60 -2.37
N ASN A 80 9.50 11.87 -2.50
CA ASN A 80 10.28 12.55 -1.47
C ASN A 80 9.71 13.93 -1.11
N HIS A 81 9.41 14.15 0.17
CA HIS A 81 8.78 15.35 0.74
C HIS A 81 7.35 15.61 0.23
N ALA A 82 6.70 14.63 -0.38
CA ALA A 82 5.29 14.74 -0.75
C ALA A 82 4.37 14.44 0.46
N VAL A 83 3.26 15.16 0.54
CA VAL A 83 2.13 14.83 1.40
C VAL A 83 1.07 14.22 0.51
N HIS A 84 0.68 12.99 0.82
CA HIS A 84 -0.40 12.26 0.15
C HIS A 84 -1.62 12.31 1.05
N GLU A 85 -2.74 12.75 0.51
CA GLU A 85 -3.97 12.89 1.26
C GLU A 85 -5.09 12.12 0.59
N THR A 86 -5.91 11.47 1.40
CA THR A 86 -7.09 10.75 0.97
C THR A 86 -8.30 11.23 1.76
N ILE A 87 -9.35 11.57 1.05
CA ILE A 87 -10.69 11.75 1.63
C ILE A 87 -11.46 10.48 1.34
N GLU A 88 -11.76 9.70 2.37
CA GLU A 88 -12.62 8.53 2.27
C GLU A 88 -14.00 8.84 2.81
N ILE A 89 -15.04 8.50 2.04
CA ILE A 89 -16.45 8.62 2.43
C ILE A 89 -17.08 7.25 2.31
N THR A 90 -17.32 6.59 3.44
CA THR A 90 -17.87 5.23 3.47
C THR A 90 -19.28 5.23 4.02
N GLN A 91 -20.24 4.70 3.24
CA GLN A 91 -21.64 4.54 3.59
C GLN A 91 -21.95 3.10 3.98
N GLY A 92 -22.40 2.90 5.21
CA GLY A 92 -22.97 1.63 5.67
C GLY A 92 -24.43 1.49 5.24
N TRP A 93 -24.73 0.45 4.46
CA TRP A 93 -26.08 0.19 3.93
C TRP A 93 -26.89 -0.77 4.82
N ASN A 94 -26.21 -1.83 5.26
CA ASN A 94 -26.80 -2.85 6.12
C ASN A 94 -25.68 -3.54 6.94
N ASP A 95 -26.01 -4.59 7.70
CA ASP A 95 -25.08 -5.28 8.60
C ASP A 95 -24.01 -6.16 7.90
N TRP A 96 -24.00 -6.18 6.57
CA TRP A 96 -23.06 -6.99 5.78
C TRP A 96 -22.45 -6.26 4.55
N PHE A 97 -22.88 -5.02 4.26
CA PHE A 97 -22.45 -4.30 3.06
C PHE A 97 -22.26 -2.81 3.29
N GLU A 98 -21.17 -2.28 2.77
CA GLU A 98 -20.86 -0.86 2.68
C GLU A 98 -20.25 -0.50 1.32
N THR A 99 -20.23 0.79 1.00
CA THR A 99 -19.48 1.34 -0.13
C THR A 99 -18.63 2.51 0.34
N GLY A 100 -17.34 2.47 0.01
CA GLY A 100 -16.40 3.57 0.17
C GLY A 100 -16.19 4.30 -1.15
N PHE A 101 -15.94 5.60 -1.07
CA PHE A 101 -15.52 6.45 -2.17
C PHE A 101 -14.29 7.23 -1.72
N TYR A 102 -13.23 7.23 -2.54
CA TYR A 102 -11.96 7.84 -2.24
C TYR A 102 -11.64 8.95 -3.22
N ILE A 103 -11.09 10.05 -2.70
CA ILE A 103 -10.51 11.14 -3.48
C ILE A 103 -9.06 11.27 -3.05
N PHE A 104 -8.13 11.01 -3.95
CA PHE A 104 -6.70 11.12 -3.70
C PHE A 104 -6.15 12.46 -4.16
N THR A 105 -5.35 13.06 -3.30
CA THR A 105 -4.64 14.30 -3.61
C THR A 105 -3.20 14.25 -3.15
N SER A 106 -2.35 15.07 -3.72
CA SER A 106 -0.95 15.20 -3.35
C SER A 106 -0.54 16.65 -3.26
N VAL A 107 0.28 16.96 -2.26
CA VAL A 107 0.87 18.29 -2.09
C VAL A 107 2.38 18.14 -2.01
N ARG A 108 3.09 18.93 -2.81
CA ARG A 108 4.55 18.99 -2.74
C ARG A 108 5.04 20.44 -2.94
N SER A 109 6.11 20.77 -2.21
CA SER A 109 6.75 22.09 -2.34
C SER A 109 7.23 22.33 -3.78
N GLY A 110 6.80 23.42 -4.38
CA GLY A 110 7.10 23.78 -5.76
C GLY A 110 6.04 23.37 -6.79
N ASP A 111 5.32 22.25 -6.57
CA ASP A 111 4.27 21.79 -7.49
C ASP A 111 2.86 22.20 -7.03
N GLY A 112 2.69 22.47 -5.73
CA GLY A 112 1.40 22.84 -5.15
C GLY A 112 0.51 21.62 -4.88
N TRP A 113 -0.80 21.83 -4.96
CA TRP A 113 -1.83 20.82 -4.76
C TRP A 113 -2.26 20.22 -6.10
N ASP A 114 -2.33 18.89 -6.15
CA ASP A 114 -2.81 18.15 -7.32
C ASP A 114 -3.89 17.14 -6.90
N TRP A 115 -4.94 17.04 -7.71
CA TRP A 115 -5.80 15.86 -7.71
C TRP A 115 -5.07 14.68 -8.37
N VAL A 116 -5.10 13.52 -7.73
CA VAL A 116 -4.40 12.32 -8.15
C VAL A 116 -5.33 11.33 -8.82
N GLY A 117 -6.47 11.05 -8.21
CA GLY A 117 -7.44 10.10 -8.71
C GLY A 117 -8.58 9.85 -7.75
N ASP A 118 -9.45 8.90 -8.12
CA ASP A 118 -10.62 8.49 -7.35
C ASP A 118 -10.82 7.00 -7.43
N HIS A 119 -11.22 6.38 -6.31
CA HIS A 119 -11.55 4.96 -6.23
C HIS A 119 -12.95 4.75 -5.66
N ILE A 120 -13.56 3.60 -5.98
CA ILE A 120 -14.78 3.11 -5.35
C ILE A 120 -14.54 1.73 -4.77
N ARG A 121 -15.03 1.51 -3.54
CA ARG A 121 -14.79 0.29 -2.77
C ARG A 121 -16.09 -0.31 -2.21
N PRO A 122 -16.78 -1.21 -2.91
CA PRO A 122 -17.76 -2.09 -2.29
C PRO A 122 -17.07 -3.11 -1.36
N ARG A 123 -17.57 -3.25 -0.13
CA ARG A 123 -17.09 -4.21 0.85
C ARG A 123 -18.22 -5.01 1.46
N PHE A 124 -18.02 -6.31 1.60
CA PHE A 124 -18.95 -7.27 2.17
C PHE A 124 -18.34 -7.91 3.39
N ARG A 125 -19.10 -8.06 4.48
CA ARG A 125 -18.66 -8.76 5.69
C ARG A 125 -19.58 -9.92 6.06
N ILE A 126 -19.07 -10.88 6.79
CA ILE A 126 -19.90 -11.86 7.49
C ILE A 126 -20.54 -11.16 8.70
N PRO A 127 -21.88 -11.14 8.79
CA PRO A 127 -22.57 -10.50 9.91
C PRO A 127 -22.24 -11.16 11.26
N GLU A 128 -22.07 -10.37 12.33
CA GLU A 128 -21.76 -10.85 13.68
C GLU A 128 -22.79 -11.87 14.20
N LYS A 129 -24.06 -11.73 13.82
CA LYS A 129 -25.14 -12.67 14.19
C LYS A 129 -24.92 -14.12 13.77
N TRP A 130 -23.96 -14.37 12.87
CA TRP A 130 -23.57 -15.73 12.47
C TRP A 130 -22.50 -16.34 13.39
N HIS A 131 -22.00 -15.57 14.37
CA HIS A 131 -21.05 -16.02 15.40
C HIS A 131 -19.82 -16.74 14.84
N TRP A 132 -19.26 -16.27 13.73
CA TRP A 132 -18.02 -16.82 13.18
C TRP A 132 -16.86 -16.62 14.15
N PRO A 133 -15.90 -17.56 14.18
CA PRO A 133 -14.79 -17.53 15.14
C PRO A 133 -13.80 -16.37 14.89
N VAL A 134 -13.86 -15.75 13.72
CA VAL A 134 -13.06 -14.59 13.31
C VAL A 134 -13.96 -13.60 12.59
N GLY A 135 -13.60 -12.32 12.60
CA GLY A 135 -14.15 -11.35 11.67
C GLY A 135 -13.66 -11.66 10.26
N LEU A 136 -14.55 -11.56 9.29
CA LEU A 136 -14.23 -11.81 7.88
C LEU A 136 -14.99 -10.85 6.98
N SER A 137 -14.25 -10.16 6.11
CA SER A 137 -14.84 -9.33 5.06
C SER A 137 -14.03 -9.44 3.77
N LEU A 138 -14.65 -9.03 2.66
CA LEU A 138 -14.07 -8.97 1.34
C LEU A 138 -14.28 -7.57 0.78
N SER A 139 -13.21 -6.84 0.62
CA SER A 139 -13.17 -5.55 -0.05
C SER A 139 -12.82 -5.75 -1.52
N ASN A 140 -13.47 -5.00 -2.40
CA ASN A 140 -13.08 -4.85 -3.79
C ASN A 140 -12.96 -3.36 -4.07
N GLU A 141 -11.85 -2.94 -4.63
CA GLU A 141 -11.62 -1.55 -4.95
C GLU A 141 -11.22 -1.42 -6.40
N ILE A 142 -11.83 -0.50 -7.12
CA ILE A 142 -11.48 -0.16 -8.49
C ILE A 142 -11.38 1.35 -8.61
N GLY A 143 -10.36 1.81 -9.32
CA GLY A 143 -10.23 3.24 -9.50
C GLY A 143 -9.18 3.68 -10.48
N TYR A 144 -9.12 4.97 -10.60
CA TYR A 144 -8.26 5.70 -11.53
C TYR A 144 -7.26 6.57 -10.77
N GLN A 145 -6.01 6.52 -11.22
CA GLN A 145 -4.96 7.49 -10.83
C GLN A 145 -4.30 8.07 -12.09
N ARG A 146 -3.93 9.34 -12.02
CA ARG A 146 -3.21 10.01 -13.11
C ARG A 146 -1.82 9.42 -13.26
N HIS A 147 -1.35 9.26 -14.50
CA HIS A 147 -0.03 8.71 -14.81
C HIS A 147 1.13 9.43 -14.10
N ALA A 148 0.99 10.72 -13.81
CA ALA A 148 1.99 11.46 -13.04
C ALA A 148 2.19 10.95 -11.59
N PHE A 149 1.32 10.06 -11.09
CA PHE A 149 1.35 9.53 -9.72
C PHE A 149 1.38 8.00 -9.66
N SER A 150 1.00 7.33 -10.75
CA SER A 150 1.06 5.87 -10.85
C SER A 150 1.32 5.45 -12.29
N SER A 151 2.22 4.49 -12.50
CA SER A 151 2.43 3.87 -13.82
C SER A 151 1.20 3.09 -14.29
N ASP A 152 0.37 2.62 -13.34
CA ASP A 152 -0.88 1.91 -13.59
C ASP A 152 -2.06 2.82 -13.30
N THR A 153 -2.69 3.34 -14.37
CA THR A 153 -3.71 4.37 -14.25
C THR A 153 -5.09 3.84 -13.89
N TRP A 154 -5.37 2.58 -14.13
CA TRP A 154 -6.56 1.88 -13.64
C TRP A 154 -6.14 0.60 -12.95
N THR A 155 -6.62 0.44 -11.73
CA THR A 155 -6.31 -0.72 -10.90
C THR A 155 -7.57 -1.35 -10.33
N TRP A 156 -7.48 -2.64 -10.02
CA TRP A 156 -8.47 -3.40 -9.30
C TRP A 156 -7.79 -4.15 -8.16
N GLU A 157 -8.21 -3.84 -6.95
CA GLU A 157 -7.77 -4.50 -5.73
C GLU A 157 -8.86 -5.44 -5.22
N ILE A 158 -8.46 -6.62 -4.77
CA ILE A 158 -9.28 -7.57 -4.03
C ILE A 158 -8.59 -7.79 -2.68
N ARG A 159 -9.24 -7.40 -1.59
CA ARG A 159 -8.68 -7.46 -0.23
C ARG A 159 -9.59 -8.30 0.68
N PRO A 160 -9.30 -9.60 0.86
CA PRO A 160 -9.83 -10.36 1.98
C PRO A 160 -9.32 -9.76 3.28
N ILE A 161 -10.17 -9.66 4.29
CA ILE A 161 -9.82 -9.12 5.61
C ILE A 161 -10.21 -10.14 6.65
N ILE A 162 -9.26 -10.55 7.47
CA ILE A 162 -9.44 -11.54 8.53
C ILE A 162 -8.93 -10.92 9.81
N ASP A 163 -9.79 -10.78 10.82
CA ASP A 163 -9.37 -10.22 12.08
C ASP A 163 -9.87 -10.99 13.30
N LYS A 164 -9.24 -10.71 14.43
CA LYS A 164 -9.67 -11.26 15.71
C LYS A 164 -9.19 -10.43 16.90
N LYS A 165 -10.11 -10.21 17.85
CA LYS A 165 -9.79 -9.71 19.17
C LYS A 165 -9.64 -10.85 20.16
N LEU A 166 -8.49 -10.90 20.85
CA LEU A 166 -8.12 -11.91 21.84
C LEU A 166 -7.79 -11.21 23.18
N GLY A 167 -8.82 -10.97 23.98
CA GLY A 167 -8.69 -10.16 25.18
C GLY A 167 -8.27 -8.73 24.85
N ARG A 168 -7.04 -8.35 25.23
CA ARG A 168 -6.46 -7.02 24.94
C ARG A 168 -5.65 -6.97 23.63
N TRP A 169 -5.45 -8.10 22.97
CA TRP A 169 -4.77 -8.18 21.69
C TRP A 169 -5.76 -8.09 20.54
N TYR A 170 -5.39 -7.36 19.51
CA TYR A 170 -6.08 -7.33 18.23
C TYR A 170 -5.12 -7.71 17.11
N ILE A 171 -5.57 -8.59 16.23
CA ILE A 171 -4.79 -9.07 15.09
C ILE A 171 -5.66 -8.91 13.85
N SER A 172 -5.11 -8.33 12.80
CA SER A 172 -5.73 -8.29 11.47
C SER A 172 -4.74 -8.70 10.40
N PHE A 173 -5.23 -9.42 9.39
CA PHE A 173 -4.46 -9.81 8.21
C PHE A 173 -5.30 -9.58 6.96
N ASN A 174 -4.72 -8.84 6.01
CA ASN A 174 -5.34 -8.49 4.73
C ASN A 174 -4.46 -9.04 3.59
N PRO A 175 -4.68 -10.28 3.12
CA PRO A 175 -3.97 -10.85 1.96
C PRO A 175 -4.49 -10.24 0.66
N THR A 176 -4.06 -9.04 0.36
CA THR A 176 -4.51 -8.25 -0.80
C THR A 176 -3.89 -8.76 -2.09
N VAL A 177 -4.65 -8.73 -3.15
CA VAL A 177 -4.18 -8.95 -4.52
C VAL A 177 -4.62 -7.80 -5.42
N ASP A 178 -3.70 -7.31 -6.23
CA ASP A 178 -3.87 -6.15 -7.10
C ASP A 178 -3.75 -6.54 -8.56
N LYS A 179 -4.50 -5.88 -9.42
CA LYS A 179 -4.44 -6.06 -10.88
C LYS A 179 -4.43 -4.71 -11.59
N SER A 180 -3.38 -4.47 -12.36
CA SER A 180 -3.40 -3.38 -13.34
C SER A 180 -4.39 -3.69 -14.45
N LEU A 181 -5.34 -2.78 -14.66
CA LEU A 181 -6.32 -2.84 -15.76
C LEU A 181 -5.87 -1.98 -16.95
N HIS A 182 -5.09 -0.92 -16.69
CA HIS A 182 -4.51 -0.05 -17.69
C HIS A 182 -3.23 0.61 -17.14
N GLY A 183 -2.14 0.50 -17.88
CA GLY A 183 -0.82 1.05 -17.52
C GLY A 183 0.30 0.11 -17.93
N ASP A 184 1.47 0.31 -17.33
CA ASP A 184 2.70 -0.40 -17.70
C ASP A 184 2.62 -1.90 -17.34
N ASN A 185 1.96 -2.24 -16.24
CA ASN A 185 1.88 -3.60 -15.70
C ASN A 185 0.60 -4.36 -16.10
N VAL A 186 -0.19 -3.87 -17.06
CA VAL A 186 -1.46 -4.49 -17.50
C VAL A 186 -1.30 -5.95 -17.94
N ARG A 187 -0.12 -6.33 -18.44
CA ARG A 187 0.19 -7.70 -18.90
C ARG A 187 0.70 -8.61 -17.79
N GLN A 188 1.05 -8.07 -16.64
CA GLN A 188 1.46 -8.85 -15.46
C GLN A 188 0.24 -9.58 -14.87
N GLY A 189 0.51 -10.63 -14.07
CA GLY A 189 -0.51 -11.32 -13.29
C GLY A 189 -1.08 -10.45 -12.17
N PHE A 190 -1.82 -11.07 -11.25
CA PHE A 190 -2.16 -10.44 -10.00
C PHE A 190 -0.90 -10.27 -9.14
N GLU A 191 -0.71 -9.11 -8.54
CA GLU A 191 0.33 -8.83 -7.57
C GLU A 191 -0.17 -9.17 -6.16
N PHE A 192 0.73 -9.56 -5.27
CA PHE A 192 0.41 -9.88 -3.88
C PHE A 192 0.93 -8.82 -2.94
N SER A 193 0.01 -8.14 -2.26
CA SER A 193 0.27 -6.99 -1.38
C SER A 193 -0.28 -7.24 0.03
N PRO A 194 0.33 -8.15 0.82
CA PRO A 194 -0.18 -8.50 2.14
C PRO A 194 0.03 -7.38 3.15
N ASN A 195 -1.01 -7.11 3.95
CA ASN A 195 -0.94 -6.17 5.07
C ASN A 195 -1.34 -6.88 6.37
N ALA A 196 -0.71 -6.53 7.48
CA ALA A 196 -0.98 -7.14 8.78
C ALA A 196 -0.86 -6.13 9.92
N LYS A 197 -1.66 -6.28 10.97
CA LYS A 197 -1.59 -5.49 12.20
C LYS A 197 -1.67 -6.39 13.42
N VAL A 198 -0.83 -6.11 14.40
CA VAL A 198 -0.94 -6.65 15.77
C VAL A 198 -0.92 -5.47 16.71
N SER A 199 -1.94 -5.29 17.52
CA SER A 199 -2.01 -4.22 18.52
C SER A 199 -2.48 -4.71 19.89
N TYR A 200 -2.20 -3.91 20.91
CA TYR A 200 -2.53 -4.20 22.29
C TYR A 200 -3.22 -2.99 22.93
N ASP A 201 -4.34 -3.23 23.64
CA ASP A 201 -5.06 -2.20 24.37
C ASP A 201 -4.35 -1.92 25.70
N PHE A 202 -3.58 -0.84 25.79
CA PHE A 202 -2.99 -0.37 27.03
C PHE A 202 -4.06 0.15 27.99
N SER A 203 -5.08 0.78 27.43
CA SER A 203 -6.26 1.27 28.13
C SER A 203 -7.51 1.14 27.26
N LYS A 204 -8.66 1.62 27.73
CA LYS A 204 -9.88 1.72 26.92
C LYS A 204 -9.78 2.75 25.80
N VAL A 205 -8.85 3.69 25.91
CA VAL A 205 -8.71 4.83 24.98
C VAL A 205 -7.47 4.69 24.11
N VAL A 206 -6.43 4.00 24.57
CA VAL A 206 -5.14 3.92 23.87
C VAL A 206 -4.81 2.48 23.55
N SER A 207 -4.64 2.18 22.29
CA SER A 207 -4.04 0.95 21.77
C SER A 207 -2.75 1.30 21.03
N GLY A 208 -1.77 0.42 21.05
CA GLY A 208 -0.54 0.58 20.28
C GLY A 208 -0.15 -0.74 19.63
N GLY A 209 0.48 -0.67 18.48
CA GLY A 209 0.78 -1.87 17.71
C GLY A 209 1.83 -1.69 16.66
N LEU A 210 1.97 -2.74 15.89
CA LEU A 210 2.84 -2.81 14.73
C LEU A 210 2.01 -3.19 13.52
N GLU A 211 2.19 -2.44 12.45
CA GLU A 211 1.60 -2.71 11.15
C GLU A 211 2.71 -3.08 10.16
N TYR A 212 2.41 -3.98 9.26
CA TYR A 212 3.25 -4.37 8.14
C TYR A 212 2.49 -4.15 6.84
N TYR A 213 3.17 -3.60 5.86
CA TYR A 213 2.68 -3.40 4.50
C TYR A 213 3.69 -3.98 3.52
N GLY A 214 3.20 -4.83 2.60
CA GLY A 214 4.02 -5.46 1.60
C GLY A 214 3.48 -5.28 0.20
N ALA A 215 4.37 -5.21 -0.81
CA ALA A 215 4.08 -5.49 -2.21
C ALA A 215 5.19 -6.40 -2.71
N LEU A 216 4.84 -7.65 -2.96
CA LEU A 216 5.81 -8.72 -3.21
C LEU A 216 5.99 -9.00 -4.71
N GLY A 217 5.18 -8.37 -5.56
CA GLY A 217 5.17 -8.60 -6.99
C GLY A 217 4.21 -9.70 -7.44
N PRO A 218 4.27 -10.11 -8.71
CA PRO A 218 3.29 -11.01 -9.34
C PRO A 218 3.24 -12.39 -8.67
N ILE A 219 2.03 -12.91 -8.44
CA ILE A 219 1.81 -14.25 -7.87
C ILE A 219 2.44 -15.31 -8.79
N GLY A 220 3.28 -16.15 -8.20
CA GLY A 220 4.03 -17.20 -8.92
C GLY A 220 5.37 -16.75 -9.47
N SER A 221 5.69 -15.45 -9.41
CA SER A 221 6.97 -14.89 -9.81
C SER A 221 7.27 -13.64 -8.98
N PHE A 222 7.36 -13.80 -7.66
CA PHE A 222 7.64 -12.67 -6.77
C PHE A 222 8.95 -11.98 -7.13
N ASP A 223 8.97 -10.68 -6.95
CA ASP A 223 10.14 -9.86 -7.19
C ASP A 223 11.29 -10.22 -6.24
N PRO A 224 12.54 -9.99 -6.63
CA PRO A 224 13.66 -10.07 -5.70
C PRO A 224 13.41 -9.20 -4.46
N VAL A 225 13.79 -9.66 -3.26
CA VAL A 225 13.50 -8.96 -1.99
C VAL A 225 13.92 -7.48 -2.00
N ALA A 226 15.00 -7.13 -2.72
CA ALA A 226 15.46 -5.74 -2.82
C ALA A 226 14.52 -4.86 -3.67
N GLU A 227 13.67 -5.45 -4.48
CA GLU A 227 12.73 -4.79 -5.40
C GLU A 227 11.29 -4.83 -4.84
N GLN A 228 11.02 -5.73 -3.89
CA GLN A 228 9.74 -5.73 -3.16
C GLN A 228 9.61 -4.48 -2.30
N GLN A 229 8.40 -4.02 -2.11
CA GLN A 229 8.13 -3.00 -1.11
C GLN A 229 7.74 -3.65 0.21
N GLN A 230 8.39 -3.24 1.26
CA GLN A 230 8.12 -3.74 2.61
C GLN A 230 8.30 -2.61 3.62
N GLN A 231 7.26 -2.32 4.39
CA GLN A 231 7.23 -1.25 5.37
C GLN A 231 6.74 -1.76 6.71
N ILE A 232 7.37 -1.30 7.78
CA ILE A 232 6.98 -1.57 9.17
C ILE A 232 6.57 -0.25 9.81
N VAL A 233 5.40 -0.23 10.45
CA VAL A 233 4.80 0.98 11.02
C VAL A 233 4.36 0.72 12.46
N PRO A 234 5.16 1.06 13.48
CA PRO A 234 4.63 1.29 14.81
C PRO A 234 3.51 2.32 14.77
N SER A 235 2.37 1.99 15.36
CA SER A 235 1.19 2.84 15.33
C SER A 235 0.46 2.90 16.67
N VAL A 236 -0.33 3.95 16.85
CA VAL A 236 -1.18 4.19 18.01
C VAL A 236 -2.58 4.51 17.53
N ASP A 237 -3.57 3.81 18.10
CA ASP A 237 -4.99 4.10 17.89
C ASP A 237 -5.54 4.80 19.15
N LEU A 238 -6.31 5.87 18.93
CA LEU A 238 -7.00 6.60 19.99
C LEU A 238 -8.50 6.33 19.93
N ASN A 239 -8.99 5.46 20.78
CA ASN A 239 -10.39 5.02 20.88
C ASN A 239 -11.20 5.99 21.78
N VAL A 240 -11.26 7.27 21.42
CA VAL A 240 -11.90 8.32 22.22
C VAL A 240 -13.42 8.17 22.29
N SER A 241 -14.04 7.67 21.22
CA SER A 241 -15.45 7.25 21.18
C SER A 241 -15.73 6.40 19.93
N PRO A 242 -16.85 5.63 19.88
CA PRO A 242 -17.23 4.87 18.70
C PRO A 242 -17.49 5.71 17.44
N ALA A 243 -17.66 7.03 17.61
CA ALA A 243 -17.86 7.95 16.49
C ALA A 243 -16.57 8.45 15.84
N TRP A 244 -15.42 8.18 16.43
CA TRP A 244 -14.14 8.64 15.95
C TRP A 244 -13.21 7.48 15.65
N GLU A 245 -12.49 7.59 14.55
CA GLU A 245 -11.30 6.80 14.23
C GLU A 245 -10.09 7.72 14.22
N ILE A 246 -9.07 7.39 15.00
CA ILE A 246 -7.84 8.18 15.07
C ILE A 246 -6.68 7.20 15.15
N ASN A 247 -5.81 7.24 14.13
CA ASN A 247 -4.60 6.43 14.07
C ASN A 247 -3.41 7.30 13.68
N PHE A 248 -2.27 7.08 14.31
CA PHE A 248 -0.99 7.71 13.95
C PHE A 248 0.10 6.65 13.89
N GLY A 249 1.03 6.81 12.95
CA GLY A 249 2.15 5.90 12.82
C GLY A 249 3.37 6.53 12.16
N VAL A 250 4.52 5.89 12.36
CA VAL A 250 5.77 6.22 11.68
C VAL A 250 6.26 4.98 10.96
N GLY A 251 6.33 5.03 9.65
CA GLY A 251 6.68 3.92 8.78
C GLY A 251 8.14 3.96 8.35
N TRP A 252 8.81 2.82 8.45
CA TRP A 252 10.15 2.61 7.91
C TRP A 252 10.11 1.59 6.79
N GLY A 253 10.59 2.00 5.60
CA GLY A 253 10.87 1.10 4.50
C GLY A 253 12.08 0.22 4.82
N VAL A 254 11.91 -1.11 4.74
CA VAL A 254 12.97 -2.07 5.06
C VAL A 254 13.65 -2.64 3.81
N THR A 255 13.15 -2.29 2.63
CA THR A 255 13.72 -2.68 1.32
C THR A 255 14.11 -1.45 0.52
N ARG A 256 14.92 -1.66 -0.53
CA ARG A 256 15.44 -0.54 -1.36
C ARG A 256 14.31 0.17 -2.12
N SER A 257 13.28 -0.54 -2.53
CA SER A 257 12.17 -0.03 -3.34
C SER A 257 11.06 0.61 -2.51
N THR A 258 11.20 0.65 -1.18
CA THR A 258 10.21 1.26 -0.28
C THR A 258 10.66 2.65 0.14
N ASP A 259 9.74 3.60 0.19
CA ASP A 259 10.00 4.90 0.80
C ASP A 259 10.54 4.73 2.23
N HIS A 260 11.66 5.38 2.55
CA HIS A 260 12.41 5.08 3.77
C HIS A 260 11.73 5.55 5.05
N LEU A 261 11.03 6.69 4.99
CA LEU A 261 10.38 7.26 6.18
C LEU A 261 9.07 7.93 5.79
N ILE A 262 7.98 7.42 6.35
CA ILE A 262 6.65 7.98 6.19
C ILE A 262 6.06 8.27 7.57
N ILE A 263 5.37 9.39 7.70
CA ILE A 263 4.56 9.71 8.87
C ILE A 263 3.11 9.69 8.43
N LYS A 264 2.31 8.82 9.03
CA LYS A 264 0.89 8.68 8.70
C LYS A 264 -0.01 9.16 9.81
N GLY A 265 -1.17 9.69 9.42
CA GLY A 265 -2.27 10.03 10.32
C GLY A 265 -3.60 9.73 9.66
N ILE A 266 -4.52 9.18 10.43
CA ILE A 266 -5.92 8.96 10.02
C ILE A 266 -6.80 9.61 11.07
N ILE A 267 -7.73 10.44 10.63
CA ILE A 267 -8.78 11.03 11.47
C ILE A 267 -10.10 10.85 10.77
N GLY A 268 -10.97 10.04 11.35
CA GLY A 268 -12.29 9.76 10.83
C GLY A 268 -13.40 10.10 11.80
N ARG A 269 -14.56 10.45 11.27
CA ARG A 269 -15.77 10.68 12.04
C ARG A 269 -16.98 10.02 11.42
N ARG A 270 -17.71 9.27 12.24
CA ARG A 270 -18.97 8.62 11.89
C ARG A 270 -20.16 9.53 12.16
N PHE A 271 -21.06 9.66 11.19
CA PHE A 271 -22.31 10.38 11.26
C PHE A 271 -23.45 9.36 11.14
N SER A 272 -24.33 9.28 12.14
CA SER A 272 -25.50 8.40 12.11
C SER A 272 -26.75 9.18 11.67
N TRP A 273 -27.47 8.64 10.70
CA TRP A 273 -28.68 9.20 10.13
C TRP A 273 -29.95 8.55 10.73
N LYS A 274 -29.79 7.65 11.71
CA LYS A 274 -30.94 7.05 12.41
C LYS A 274 -31.72 8.17 13.10
N ARG A 275 -33.01 8.35 12.74
CA ARG A 275 -33.93 9.21 13.51
C ARG A 275 -33.92 8.69 14.94
N LYS A 276 -33.67 9.54 15.93
CA LYS A 276 -33.96 9.22 17.32
C LYS A 276 -35.46 8.91 17.34
N ALA A 277 -35.84 7.68 17.72
CA ALA A 277 -37.20 7.37 18.04
C ALA A 277 -37.60 8.31 19.19
N GLY A 278 -38.55 9.23 18.91
CA GLY A 278 -39.10 10.17 19.86
C GLY A 278 -39.98 9.46 20.88
#